data_be34b916c6cc790d12eb87e87db3e07b
#
_entry.id   be34b916c6cc790d12eb87e87db3e07b
#
_cell.length_a   1.000
_cell.length_b   1.000
_cell.length_c   1.000
_cell.angle_alpha   90.00
_cell.angle_beta   90.00
_cell.angle_gamma   90.00
#
_symmetry.space_group_name_H-M   'P 1'
#
loop_
_entity.id
_entity.type
_entity.pdbx_description
1 polymer ?
#
loop_
_entity_poly.entity_id
_entity_poly.type
_entity_poly.pdbx_seq_one_letter_code
_entity_poly.pdbx_strand_id
1 'polypeptide(L)'
;MDKNNYQSGGSCGGIFFILFLIPLLFVVALVAGYLEYIPFKTEMHTLITISSIFVIYLFFIKHNASYASCRISNNFALMEDNLQDTLRANALTIMGKTKSTLTVRDFIEEYFKGIRDDNFARVASSVFPMLGILGTFIAIALSMPDFTVSDSGQLDREISLLLSGIGTAFYASIYGIFLSLWWIFFERRGLANIEKSSQSLEEIYDARIWKKSELIKHEHMQTELKDQKIIQTLQETFSLDFIKDLNNQYIRNFKTIIDDTTNSFERITTHMESVSRDLRKTIEKIDERKESVEAVATVKQDIRNFIEGVDHLNSGLERFNGSVDHTFTKIDTELASAVDKLGEMAGIIVEQNHAMQQQLSEHKES
;
A
#
# COMPACT_ATOMS: atom_id res chain seq x y z
N MET A 1 21.80 36.70 -2.82
CA MET A 1 20.66 36.71 -1.88
C MET A 1 21.21 36.47 -0.49
N ASP A 2 20.93 37.40 0.42
CA ASP A 2 21.66 37.56 1.68
C ASP A 2 21.53 36.35 2.62
N LYS A 3 22.65 35.70 2.91
CA LYS A 3 22.81 34.73 3.99
C LYS A 3 22.50 35.30 5.39
N ASN A 4 22.32 36.62 5.47
CA ASN A 4 22.16 37.36 6.75
C ASN A 4 20.75 37.30 7.34
N ASN A 5 19.75 36.79 6.64
CA ASN A 5 18.37 36.81 7.15
C ASN A 5 18.01 35.59 8.04
N TYR A 6 18.90 34.60 8.14
CA TYR A 6 18.69 33.41 8.99
C TYR A 6 19.44 33.47 10.33
N GLN A 7 20.23 34.47 10.55
CA GLN A 7 21.01 34.66 11.81
C GLN A 7 20.29 35.47 12.91
N SER A 8 18.97 35.45 12.98
CA SER A 8 18.37 35.85 14.26
C SER A 8 18.37 34.63 15.21
N GLY A 9 19.54 34.30 15.73
CA GLY A 9 19.71 33.38 16.84
C GLY A 9 18.97 33.88 18.10
N GLY A 10 17.64 33.87 18.04
CA GLY A 10 16.84 34.03 19.25
C GLY A 10 17.14 32.86 20.16
N SER A 11 17.64 33.14 21.36
CA SER A 11 17.91 32.11 22.36
C SER A 11 16.67 31.20 22.47
N CYS A 12 16.80 29.90 22.15
CA CYS A 12 15.70 28.91 22.30
C CYS A 12 15.23 28.89 23.77
N GLY A 13 16.05 29.38 24.71
CA GLY A 13 15.66 29.66 26.07
C GLY A 13 14.49 30.64 26.18
N GLY A 14 14.37 31.64 25.30
CA GLY A 14 13.25 32.58 25.31
C GLY A 14 11.92 31.91 24.99
N ILE A 15 11.86 31.02 23.98
CA ILE A 15 10.66 30.27 23.63
C ILE A 15 10.31 29.28 24.75
N PHE A 16 11.31 28.56 25.25
CA PHE A 16 11.14 27.66 26.38
C PHE A 16 10.59 28.41 27.59
N PHE A 17 11.16 29.60 27.91
CA PHE A 17 10.74 30.43 29.04
C PHE A 17 9.30 30.91 28.91
N ILE A 18 8.85 31.29 27.71
CA ILE A 18 7.45 31.68 27.48
C ILE A 18 6.51 30.49 27.63
N LEU A 19 6.86 29.32 27.04
CA LEU A 19 6.09 28.09 27.19
C LEU A 19 5.97 27.66 28.67
N PHE A 20 7.00 27.86 29.45
CA PHE A 20 7.05 27.49 30.85
C PHE A 20 6.40 28.53 31.81
N LEU A 21 6.68 29.84 31.59
CA LEU A 21 6.34 30.89 32.53
C LEU A 21 4.83 31.09 32.69
N ILE A 22 4.08 31.11 31.58
CA ILE A 22 2.66 31.39 31.64
C ILE A 22 1.88 30.28 32.35
N PRO A 23 2.08 28.97 32.05
CA PRO A 23 1.51 27.90 32.85
C PRO A 23 1.96 27.89 34.32
N LEU A 24 3.19 28.25 34.59
CA LEU A 24 3.71 28.39 35.97
C LEU A 24 2.98 29.49 36.71
N LEU A 25 2.77 30.67 36.10
CA LEU A 25 2.05 31.78 36.73
C LEU A 25 0.64 31.36 37.19
N PHE A 26 -0.04 30.51 36.43
CA PHE A 26 -1.33 29.98 36.84
C PHE A 26 -1.21 29.14 38.13
N VAL A 27 -0.21 28.26 38.20
CA VAL A 27 0.05 27.44 39.38
C VAL A 27 0.40 28.34 40.59
N VAL A 28 1.26 29.35 40.39
CA VAL A 28 1.65 30.32 41.43
C VAL A 28 0.43 31.11 41.93
N ALA A 29 -0.49 31.50 41.04
CA ALA A 29 -1.72 32.18 41.43
C ALA A 29 -2.60 31.29 42.32
N LEU A 30 -2.69 29.99 42.01
CA LEU A 30 -3.44 29.04 42.85
C LEU A 30 -2.78 28.80 44.23
N VAL A 31 -1.45 28.74 44.25
CA VAL A 31 -0.69 28.68 45.53
C VAL A 31 -0.92 29.94 46.37
N ALA A 32 -0.92 31.12 45.73
CA ALA A 32 -1.22 32.38 46.44
C ALA A 32 -2.67 32.41 46.96
N GLY A 33 -3.63 31.80 46.21
CA GLY A 33 -4.99 31.62 46.68
C GLY A 33 -5.10 30.65 47.87
N TYR A 34 -4.32 29.56 47.86
CA TYR A 34 -4.24 28.64 49.01
C TYR A 34 -3.65 29.30 50.27
N LEU A 35 -2.69 30.17 50.07
CA LEU A 35 -2.07 30.94 51.16
C LEU A 35 -2.88 32.18 51.59
N GLU A 36 -4.11 32.34 51.10
CA GLU A 36 -5.03 33.46 51.38
C GLU A 36 -4.53 34.85 50.98
N TYR A 37 -3.46 34.96 50.15
CA TYR A 37 -2.99 36.23 49.59
C TYR A 37 -3.94 36.83 48.55
N ILE A 38 -4.76 36.00 47.93
CA ILE A 38 -5.75 36.38 46.90
C ILE A 38 -7.11 35.82 47.29
N PRO A 39 -8.23 36.50 46.95
CA PRO A 39 -9.56 36.10 47.35
C PRO A 39 -10.12 34.83 46.62
N PHE A 40 -9.23 33.93 46.19
CA PHE A 40 -9.59 32.62 45.70
C PHE A 40 -9.44 31.56 46.78
N LYS A 41 -10.47 30.83 47.05
CA LYS A 41 -10.33 29.65 47.90
C LYS A 41 -9.89 28.49 47.06
N THR A 42 -8.76 27.93 47.34
CA THR A 42 -8.24 26.69 46.72
C THR A 42 -8.00 25.66 47.80
N GLU A 43 -8.35 24.41 47.51
CA GLU A 43 -8.15 23.30 48.40
C GLU A 43 -6.84 22.54 48.06
N MET A 44 -6.24 21.89 49.05
CA MET A 44 -4.96 21.21 48.94
C MET A 44 -4.96 20.15 47.83
N HIS A 45 -6.02 19.36 47.71
CA HIS A 45 -6.14 18.30 46.70
C HIS A 45 -6.20 18.86 45.26
N THR A 46 -6.86 20.00 45.06
CA THR A 46 -6.90 20.70 43.76
C THR A 46 -5.51 21.23 43.38
N LEU A 47 -4.78 21.78 44.33
CA LEU A 47 -3.41 22.25 44.13
C LEU A 47 -2.48 21.10 43.73
N ILE A 48 -2.55 19.95 44.41
CA ILE A 48 -1.76 18.74 44.08
C ILE A 48 -2.07 18.27 42.68
N THR A 49 -3.35 18.21 42.32
CA THR A 49 -3.81 17.75 40.99
C THR A 49 -3.27 18.66 39.88
N ILE A 50 -3.40 19.98 40.02
CA ILE A 50 -2.94 20.95 39.01
C ILE A 50 -1.41 20.96 38.93
N SER A 51 -0.71 20.84 40.06
CA SER A 51 0.75 20.72 40.08
C SER A 51 1.20 19.43 39.36
N SER A 52 0.49 18.32 39.51
CA SER A 52 0.80 17.09 38.82
C SER A 52 0.62 17.25 37.31
N ILE A 53 -0.46 17.91 36.88
CA ILE A 53 -0.70 18.21 35.44
C ILE A 53 0.41 19.10 34.89
N PHE A 54 0.86 20.10 35.66
CA PHE A 54 1.99 20.97 35.29
C PHE A 54 3.30 20.20 35.15
N VAL A 55 3.61 19.28 36.04
CA VAL A 55 4.81 18.43 35.94
C VAL A 55 4.75 17.58 34.67
N ILE A 56 3.59 16.98 34.35
CA ILE A 56 3.39 16.24 33.10
C ILE A 56 3.61 17.17 31.90
N TYR A 57 3.06 18.38 31.92
CA TYR A 57 3.26 19.38 30.86
C TYR A 57 4.74 19.69 30.62
N LEU A 58 5.58 19.75 31.69
CA LEU A 58 7.02 20.00 31.53
C LEU A 58 7.75 18.93 30.72
N PHE A 59 7.33 17.66 30.82
CA PHE A 59 7.86 16.58 29.97
C PHE A 59 7.54 16.78 28.50
N PHE A 60 6.38 17.38 28.21
CA PHE A 60 5.96 17.63 26.85
C PHE A 60 6.63 18.84 26.19
N ILE A 61 7.03 19.88 26.94
CA ILE A 61 7.53 21.17 26.40
C ILE A 61 8.61 20.96 25.33
N LYS A 62 9.56 20.06 25.56
CA LYS A 62 10.69 19.81 24.64
C LYS A 62 10.23 19.22 23.28
N HIS A 63 9.03 18.66 23.21
CA HIS A 63 8.45 18.10 21.99
C HIS A 63 7.54 19.09 21.26
N ASN A 64 7.39 20.33 21.75
CA ASN A 64 6.62 21.36 21.06
C ASN A 64 7.34 21.85 19.80
N ALA A 65 6.59 22.04 18.70
CA ALA A 65 7.12 22.44 17.39
C ALA A 65 7.83 23.80 17.44
N SER A 66 7.38 24.77 18.24
CA SER A 66 8.08 26.06 18.39
C SER A 66 9.46 25.91 19.00
N TYR A 67 9.61 25.04 19.97
CA TYR A 67 10.93 24.76 20.59
C TYR A 67 11.83 23.99 19.61
N ALA A 68 11.29 22.97 18.92
CA ALA A 68 12.03 22.21 17.92
C ALA A 68 12.44 23.09 16.72
N SER A 69 11.57 23.96 16.21
CA SER A 69 11.87 24.92 15.16
C SER A 69 13.01 25.85 15.51
N CYS A 70 13.02 26.36 16.74
CA CYS A 70 14.14 27.19 17.24
C CYS A 70 15.45 26.41 17.28
N ARG A 71 15.41 25.15 17.73
CA ARG A 71 16.60 24.29 17.80
C ARG A 71 17.17 24.00 16.40
N ILE A 72 16.31 23.81 15.40
CA ILE A 72 16.71 23.69 14.01
C ILE A 72 17.35 24.99 13.51
N SER A 73 16.73 26.13 13.78
CA SER A 73 17.28 27.44 13.38
C SER A 73 18.65 27.73 13.98
N ASN A 74 18.88 27.37 15.22
CA ASN A 74 20.20 27.54 15.86
C ASN A 74 21.30 26.63 15.30
N ASN A 75 20.93 25.46 14.77
CA ASN A 75 21.82 24.48 14.13
C ASN A 75 21.71 24.49 12.61
N PHE A 76 21.27 25.62 12.02
CA PHE A 76 20.98 25.69 10.59
C PHE A 76 22.18 25.30 9.70
N ALA A 77 23.40 25.75 10.05
CA ALA A 77 24.60 25.42 9.27
C ALA A 77 24.88 23.91 9.24
N LEU A 78 24.73 23.22 10.38
CA LEU A 78 24.90 21.78 10.48
C LEU A 78 23.80 21.03 9.70
N MET A 79 22.56 21.54 9.75
CA MET A 79 21.45 21.00 9.00
C MET A 79 21.66 21.17 7.48
N GLU A 80 22.19 22.33 7.05
CA GLU A 80 22.50 22.59 5.63
C GLU A 80 23.59 21.68 5.11
N ASP A 81 24.65 21.42 5.88
CA ASP A 81 25.69 20.45 5.53
C ASP A 81 25.13 19.04 5.39
N ASN A 82 24.36 18.61 6.37
CA ASN A 82 23.67 17.31 6.33
C ASN A 82 22.73 17.19 5.12
N LEU A 83 22.00 18.27 4.79
CA LEU A 83 21.14 18.32 3.60
C LEU A 83 21.96 18.11 2.33
N GLN A 84 23.10 18.83 2.19
CA GLN A 84 23.94 18.71 1.01
C GLN A 84 24.51 17.30 0.85
N ASP A 85 24.96 16.70 1.94
CA ASP A 85 25.50 15.33 1.92
C ASP A 85 24.40 14.30 1.60
N THR A 86 23.22 14.49 2.16
CA THR A 86 22.06 13.61 1.87
C THR A 86 21.60 13.76 0.42
N LEU A 87 21.55 14.97 -0.13
CA LEU A 87 21.23 15.21 -1.55
C LEU A 87 22.28 14.58 -2.47
N ARG A 88 23.58 14.58 -2.11
CA ARG A 88 24.63 13.92 -2.86
C ARG A 88 24.53 12.41 -2.78
N ALA A 89 24.25 11.86 -1.60
CA ALA A 89 24.07 10.42 -1.41
C ALA A 89 22.90 9.85 -2.20
N ASN A 90 21.83 10.63 -2.38
CA ASN A 90 20.64 10.27 -3.15
C ASN A 90 20.67 10.81 -4.59
N ALA A 91 21.86 11.15 -5.11
CA ALA A 91 22.00 11.66 -6.45
C ALA A 91 21.81 10.57 -7.50
N LEU A 92 20.92 10.80 -8.46
CA LEU A 92 20.67 9.94 -9.61
C LEU A 92 21.08 10.67 -10.90
N THR A 93 21.84 9.98 -11.73
CA THR A 93 22.26 10.53 -13.03
C THR A 93 21.35 9.98 -14.12
N ILE A 94 20.60 10.86 -14.78
CA ILE A 94 19.74 10.52 -15.91
C ILE A 94 20.16 11.40 -17.09
N MET A 95 20.51 10.79 -18.22
CA MET A 95 20.94 11.48 -19.45
C MET A 95 22.05 12.53 -19.20
N GLY A 96 23.02 12.22 -18.37
CA GLY A 96 24.15 13.11 -18.06
C GLY A 96 23.85 14.25 -17.09
N LYS A 97 22.62 14.36 -16.57
CA LYS A 97 22.24 15.30 -15.50
C LYS A 97 22.17 14.55 -14.19
N THR A 98 22.94 15.01 -13.20
CA THR A 98 22.95 14.44 -11.86
C THR A 98 22.16 15.36 -10.92
N LYS A 99 21.04 14.87 -10.40
CA LYS A 99 20.21 15.56 -9.41
C LYS A 99 19.76 14.57 -8.33
N SER A 100 19.38 15.07 -7.16
CA SER A 100 18.85 14.23 -6.08
C SER A 100 17.43 13.77 -6.38
N THR A 101 17.10 12.55 -5.98
CA THR A 101 15.73 12.03 -5.96
C THR A 101 14.99 12.39 -4.67
N LEU A 102 15.74 12.70 -3.60
CA LEU A 102 15.20 13.13 -2.33
C LEU A 102 14.85 14.62 -2.39
N THR A 103 13.66 14.99 -1.91
CA THR A 103 13.24 16.39 -1.80
C THR A 103 13.76 17.04 -0.52
N VAL A 104 13.90 18.37 -0.51
CA VAL A 104 14.25 19.12 0.72
C VAL A 104 13.19 18.90 1.79
N ARG A 105 11.92 18.80 1.40
CA ARG A 105 10.80 18.58 2.31
C ARG A 105 10.94 17.25 3.05
N ASP A 106 11.22 16.16 2.34
CA ASP A 106 11.40 14.84 2.94
C ASP A 106 12.57 14.83 3.94
N PHE A 107 13.69 15.47 3.56
CA PHE A 107 14.83 15.62 4.46
C PHE A 107 14.47 16.40 5.72
N ILE A 108 13.80 17.56 5.61
CA ILE A 108 13.43 18.38 6.76
C ILE A 108 12.44 17.63 7.66
N GLU A 109 11.48 16.90 7.07
CA GLU A 109 10.52 16.11 7.83
C GLU A 109 11.23 15.01 8.63
N GLU A 110 12.19 14.31 8.03
CA GLU A 110 12.98 13.29 8.71
C GLU A 110 13.90 13.89 9.79
N TYR A 111 14.57 14.99 9.47
CA TYR A 111 15.41 15.71 10.41
C TYR A 111 14.62 16.22 11.62
N PHE A 112 13.41 16.70 11.37
CA PHE A 112 12.50 17.18 12.41
C PHE A 112 12.02 16.05 13.32
N LYS A 113 11.69 14.87 12.76
CA LYS A 113 11.37 13.66 13.54
C LYS A 113 12.53 13.21 14.43
N GLY A 114 13.76 13.41 13.99
CA GLY A 114 14.96 13.16 14.83
C GLY A 114 15.13 14.08 16.02
N ILE A 115 14.51 15.28 16.01
CA ILE A 115 14.63 16.27 17.07
C ILE A 115 13.52 16.16 18.11
N ARG A 116 12.32 15.76 17.71
CA ARG A 116 11.15 15.61 18.59
C ARG A 116 10.42 14.29 18.35
N ASP A 117 9.71 13.83 19.35
CA ASP A 117 8.79 12.71 19.20
C ASP A 117 7.40 13.23 18.80
N ASP A 118 6.98 12.90 17.58
CA ASP A 118 5.69 13.32 17.02
C ASP A 118 4.49 12.71 17.76
N ASN A 119 4.64 11.52 18.36
CA ASN A 119 3.56 10.89 19.12
C ASN A 119 3.20 11.72 20.34
N PHE A 120 4.22 12.15 21.12
CA PHE A 120 4.00 13.05 22.25
C PHE A 120 3.37 14.37 21.80
N ALA A 121 3.84 14.94 20.71
CA ALA A 121 3.34 16.21 20.22
C ALA A 121 1.86 16.16 19.82
N ARG A 122 1.45 15.10 19.14
CA ARG A 122 0.05 14.91 18.69
C ARG A 122 -0.90 14.66 19.84
N VAL A 123 -0.46 13.89 20.83
CA VAL A 123 -1.31 13.49 21.95
C VAL A 123 -1.46 14.62 22.97
N ALA A 124 -0.47 15.52 23.09
CA ALA A 124 -0.46 16.61 24.08
C ALA A 124 -1.74 17.45 24.09
N SER A 125 -2.25 17.82 22.91
CA SER A 125 -3.46 18.66 22.78
C SER A 125 -4.73 18.03 23.37
N SER A 126 -4.81 16.69 23.37
CA SER A 126 -5.97 15.95 23.91
C SER A 126 -5.75 15.49 25.35
N VAL A 127 -4.51 15.20 25.73
CA VAL A 127 -4.19 14.69 27.07
C VAL A 127 -4.43 15.77 28.15
N PHE A 128 -4.06 17.02 27.91
CA PHE A 128 -4.21 18.06 28.93
C PHE A 128 -5.68 18.33 29.33
N PRO A 129 -6.65 18.46 28.41
CA PRO A 129 -8.03 18.58 28.81
C PRO A 129 -8.56 17.32 29.53
N MET A 130 -8.14 16.12 29.06
CA MET A 130 -8.55 14.86 29.71
C MET A 130 -8.02 14.76 31.15
N LEU A 131 -6.74 15.15 31.37
CA LEU A 131 -6.17 15.22 32.72
C LEU A 131 -6.89 16.26 33.58
N GLY A 132 -7.29 17.40 33.01
CA GLY A 132 -8.08 18.40 33.67
C GLY A 132 -9.44 17.88 34.12
N ILE A 133 -10.16 17.19 33.23
CA ILE A 133 -11.46 16.56 33.55
C ILE A 133 -11.28 15.47 34.61
N LEU A 134 -10.28 14.58 34.41
CA LEU A 134 -9.96 13.55 35.41
C LEU A 134 -9.65 14.18 36.78
N GLY A 135 -8.88 15.24 36.80
CA GLY A 135 -8.55 16.00 38.01
C GLY A 135 -9.80 16.58 38.70
N THR A 136 -10.76 17.05 37.90
CA THR A 136 -12.05 17.51 38.42
C THR A 136 -12.83 16.40 39.13
N PHE A 137 -12.93 15.23 38.51
CA PHE A 137 -13.59 14.08 39.14
C PHE A 137 -12.90 13.61 40.41
N ILE A 138 -11.55 13.56 40.41
CA ILE A 138 -10.77 13.20 41.61
C ILE A 138 -11.02 14.20 42.71
N ALA A 139 -10.96 15.51 42.41
CA ALA A 139 -11.17 16.56 43.39
C ALA A 139 -12.58 16.51 43.99
N ILE A 140 -13.63 16.30 43.18
CA ILE A 140 -15.00 16.14 43.66
C ILE A 140 -15.11 14.89 44.54
N ALA A 141 -14.55 13.76 44.14
CA ALA A 141 -14.60 12.52 44.92
C ALA A 141 -13.92 12.67 46.29
N LEU A 142 -12.80 13.41 46.36
CA LEU A 142 -12.08 13.66 47.61
C LEU A 142 -12.76 14.70 48.50
N SER A 143 -13.58 15.59 47.92
CA SER A 143 -14.35 16.60 48.65
C SER A 143 -15.69 16.10 49.13
N MET A 144 -16.04 14.88 48.83
CA MET A 144 -17.36 14.32 49.19
C MET A 144 -17.38 14.03 50.70
N PRO A 145 -18.26 14.68 51.50
CA PRO A 145 -18.35 14.43 52.94
C PRO A 145 -19.06 13.10 53.22
N ASP A 146 -18.73 12.51 54.39
CA ASP A 146 -19.45 11.38 54.94
C ASP A 146 -20.79 11.87 55.55
N PHE A 147 -21.88 11.85 54.82
CA PHE A 147 -23.20 12.31 55.25
C PHE A 147 -23.76 11.51 56.44
N THR A 148 -23.08 11.53 57.56
CA THR A 148 -23.53 10.92 58.82
C THR A 148 -24.21 11.99 59.70
N VAL A 149 -25.37 12.49 59.25
CA VAL A 149 -25.98 13.68 59.84
C VAL A 149 -26.86 13.32 61.00
N SER A 150 -26.54 13.89 62.20
CA SER A 150 -27.38 13.82 63.38
C SER A 150 -28.07 15.17 63.71
N ASP A 151 -27.70 16.26 63.01
CA ASP A 151 -28.23 17.60 63.28
C ASP A 151 -28.24 18.49 62.01
N SER A 152 -29.22 19.37 61.87
CA SER A 152 -29.42 20.27 60.72
C SER A 152 -28.25 21.25 60.52
N GLY A 153 -27.60 21.68 61.58
CA GLY A 153 -26.41 22.59 61.51
C GLY A 153 -25.16 21.91 60.97
N GLN A 154 -25.04 20.59 61.08
CA GLN A 154 -23.95 19.80 60.47
C GLN A 154 -24.20 19.62 58.96
N LEU A 155 -25.46 19.41 58.55
CA LEU A 155 -25.84 19.29 57.14
C LEU A 155 -25.48 20.54 56.36
N ASP A 156 -25.76 21.74 56.87
CA ASP A 156 -25.41 23.01 56.22
C ASP A 156 -23.88 23.17 56.03
N ARG A 157 -23.10 22.73 57.02
CA ARG A 157 -21.61 22.72 56.89
C ARG A 157 -21.12 21.73 55.82
N GLU A 158 -21.65 20.52 55.82
CA GLU A 158 -21.25 19.49 54.85
C GLU A 158 -21.62 19.88 53.40
N ILE A 159 -22.78 20.48 53.21
CA ILE A 159 -23.20 21.05 51.94
C ILE A 159 -22.27 22.19 51.50
N SER A 160 -21.92 23.07 52.44
CA SER A 160 -21.00 24.19 52.17
C SER A 160 -19.60 23.70 51.78
N LEU A 161 -19.06 22.65 52.43
CA LEU A 161 -17.81 22.00 52.09
C LEU A 161 -17.86 21.34 50.72
N LEU A 162 -18.96 20.60 50.41
CA LEU A 162 -19.15 20.00 49.14
C LEU A 162 -19.20 21.01 47.98
N LEU A 163 -19.95 22.12 48.18
CA LEU A 163 -20.02 23.22 47.20
C LEU A 163 -18.68 23.90 47.00
N SER A 164 -17.91 24.10 48.07
CA SER A 164 -16.56 24.63 47.99
C SER A 164 -15.64 23.69 47.21
N GLY A 165 -15.67 22.39 47.50
CA GLY A 165 -14.86 21.37 46.81
C GLY A 165 -15.20 21.26 45.36
N ILE A 166 -16.47 21.24 44.95
CA ILE A 166 -16.88 21.28 43.57
C ILE A 166 -16.41 22.55 42.88
N GLY A 167 -16.54 23.71 43.51
CA GLY A 167 -16.08 24.98 42.95
C GLY A 167 -14.60 24.99 42.68
N THR A 168 -13.79 24.49 43.60
CA THR A 168 -12.30 24.43 43.42
C THR A 168 -11.89 23.33 42.44
N ALA A 169 -12.65 22.25 42.33
CA ALA A 169 -12.39 21.18 41.37
C ALA A 169 -12.38 21.69 39.91
N PHE A 170 -13.24 22.64 39.54
CA PHE A 170 -13.28 23.21 38.19
C PHE A 170 -11.96 23.85 37.75
N TYR A 171 -11.14 24.33 38.69
CA TYR A 171 -9.83 24.90 38.33
C TYR A 171 -8.93 23.89 37.61
N ALA A 172 -9.03 22.59 37.88
CA ALA A 172 -8.27 21.56 37.20
C ALA A 172 -8.66 21.46 35.73
N SER A 173 -9.97 21.47 35.40
CA SER A 173 -10.46 21.46 34.02
C SER A 173 -10.09 22.73 33.28
N ILE A 174 -10.24 23.90 33.91
CA ILE A 174 -9.84 25.19 33.32
C ILE A 174 -8.35 25.18 32.98
N TYR A 175 -7.52 24.69 33.89
CA TYR A 175 -6.09 24.59 33.68
C TYR A 175 -5.73 23.61 32.54
N GLY A 176 -6.33 22.44 32.51
CA GLY A 176 -6.12 21.46 31.44
C GLY A 176 -6.51 21.99 30.05
N ILE A 177 -7.64 22.69 29.94
CA ILE A 177 -8.09 23.33 28.70
C ILE A 177 -7.15 24.46 28.31
N PHE A 178 -6.74 25.30 29.29
CA PHE A 178 -5.78 26.37 29.07
C PHE A 178 -4.44 25.83 28.54
N LEU A 179 -3.89 24.79 29.15
CA LEU A 179 -2.65 24.14 28.68
C LEU A 179 -2.77 23.61 27.25
N SER A 180 -3.91 23.02 26.91
CA SER A 180 -4.18 22.53 25.56
C SER A 180 -4.19 23.66 24.53
N LEU A 181 -4.90 24.75 24.80
CA LEU A 181 -4.95 25.92 23.90
C LEU A 181 -3.56 26.55 23.77
N TRP A 182 -2.84 26.69 24.88
CA TRP A 182 -1.49 27.20 24.90
C TRP A 182 -0.53 26.33 24.08
N TRP A 183 -0.63 25.01 24.25
CA TRP A 183 0.12 24.03 23.47
C TRP A 183 -0.15 24.16 21.99
N ILE A 184 -1.42 24.15 21.56
CA ILE A 184 -1.84 24.21 20.16
C ILE A 184 -1.36 25.49 19.50
N PHE A 185 -1.42 26.64 20.20
CA PHE A 185 -0.96 27.90 19.65
C PHE A 185 0.52 27.86 19.27
N PHE A 186 1.39 27.40 20.17
CA PHE A 186 2.82 27.32 19.90
C PHE A 186 3.17 26.18 18.94
N GLU A 187 2.48 25.09 19.03
CA GLU A 187 2.64 23.98 18.09
C GLU A 187 2.39 24.42 16.65
N ARG A 188 1.27 25.08 16.40
CA ARG A 188 0.92 25.59 15.07
C ARG A 188 1.90 26.65 14.58
N ARG A 189 2.31 27.55 15.46
CA ARG A 189 3.31 28.57 15.11
C ARG A 189 4.66 27.95 14.75
N GLY A 190 5.10 26.94 15.49
CA GLY A 190 6.34 26.20 15.21
C GLY A 190 6.29 25.48 13.87
N LEU A 191 5.21 24.75 13.59
CA LEU A 191 5.00 24.07 12.31
C LEU A 191 4.99 25.05 11.13
N ALA A 192 4.32 26.20 11.26
CA ALA A 192 4.32 27.22 10.21
C ALA A 192 5.71 27.79 9.93
N ASN A 193 6.54 27.97 10.98
CA ASN A 193 7.93 28.42 10.80
C ASN A 193 8.78 27.39 10.07
N ILE A 194 8.59 26.11 10.37
CA ILE A 194 9.31 25.00 9.69
C ILE A 194 8.90 24.93 8.24
N GLU A 195 7.59 24.97 7.95
CA GLU A 195 7.07 24.97 6.58
C GLU A 195 7.65 26.13 5.75
N LYS A 196 7.67 27.36 6.33
CA LYS A 196 8.28 28.52 5.67
C LYS A 196 9.77 28.33 5.39
N SER A 197 10.51 27.75 6.35
CA SER A 197 11.93 27.46 6.17
C SER A 197 12.16 26.37 5.11
N SER A 198 11.30 25.36 5.09
CA SER A 198 11.31 24.28 4.09
C SER A 198 11.10 24.83 2.68
N GLN A 199 10.10 25.68 2.48
CA GLN A 199 9.82 26.30 1.18
C GLN A 199 11.00 27.17 0.69
N SER A 200 11.60 27.92 1.58
CA SER A 200 12.76 28.75 1.24
C SER A 200 13.99 27.92 0.83
N LEU A 201 14.24 26.81 1.50
CA LEU A 201 15.31 25.87 1.14
C LEU A 201 14.97 25.12 -0.16
N GLU A 202 13.74 24.71 -0.35
CA GLU A 202 13.28 24.05 -1.58
C GLU A 202 13.51 24.94 -2.81
N GLU A 203 13.24 26.25 -2.70
CA GLU A 203 13.50 27.22 -3.77
C GLU A 203 15.01 27.32 -4.10
N ILE A 204 15.89 27.31 -3.06
CA ILE A 204 17.34 27.36 -3.24
C ILE A 204 17.90 26.11 -3.93
N TYR A 205 17.37 24.95 -3.57
CA TYR A 205 17.86 23.66 -4.05
C TYR A 205 17.03 23.05 -5.23
N ASP A 206 15.98 23.73 -5.72
CA ASP A 206 15.08 23.27 -6.79
C ASP A 206 15.87 22.76 -8.04
N ALA A 207 16.92 23.46 -8.41
CA ALA A 207 17.75 23.06 -9.55
C ALA A 207 18.54 21.76 -9.35
N ARG A 208 18.74 21.32 -8.11
CA ARG A 208 19.52 20.12 -7.75
C ARG A 208 18.65 18.91 -7.44
N ILE A 209 17.34 19.04 -7.56
CA ILE A 209 16.38 17.97 -7.25
C ILE A 209 15.62 17.62 -8.52
N TRP A 210 15.36 16.32 -8.71
CA TRP A 210 14.52 15.84 -9.79
C TRP A 210 13.05 16.18 -9.50
N LYS A 211 12.41 16.94 -10.39
CA LYS A 211 10.96 17.12 -10.29
C LYS A 211 10.25 15.82 -10.66
N LYS A 212 9.18 15.51 -9.98
CA LYS A 212 8.37 14.32 -10.26
C LYS A 212 7.96 14.23 -11.74
N SER A 213 7.63 15.38 -12.35
CA SER A 213 7.31 15.47 -13.79
C SER A 213 8.51 15.13 -14.69
N GLU A 214 9.73 15.52 -14.30
CA GLU A 214 10.96 15.16 -15.04
C GLU A 214 11.23 13.66 -14.96
N LEU A 215 11.08 13.07 -13.75
CA LEU A 215 11.26 11.62 -13.55
C LEU A 215 10.24 10.80 -14.34
N ILE A 216 8.96 11.17 -14.28
CA ILE A 216 7.89 10.52 -15.04
C ILE A 216 8.17 10.62 -16.56
N LYS A 217 8.59 11.79 -17.04
CA LYS A 217 8.95 11.96 -18.46
C LYS A 217 10.10 11.05 -18.87
N HIS A 218 11.13 10.90 -18.03
CA HIS A 218 12.25 10.01 -18.30
C HIS A 218 11.83 8.53 -18.23
N GLU A 219 10.98 8.16 -17.29
CA GLU A 219 10.43 6.81 -17.17
C GLU A 219 9.61 6.44 -18.41
N HIS A 220 8.72 7.31 -18.87
CA HIS A 220 7.99 7.11 -20.12
C HIS A 220 8.91 6.94 -21.32
N MET A 221 9.92 7.79 -21.46
CA MET A 221 10.87 7.68 -22.56
C MET A 221 11.68 6.39 -22.50
N GLN A 222 12.07 5.90 -21.31
CA GLN A 222 12.74 4.61 -21.17
C GLN A 222 11.79 3.45 -21.47
N THR A 223 10.52 3.55 -21.08
CA THR A 223 9.51 2.54 -21.38
C THR A 223 9.24 2.46 -22.89
N GLU A 224 9.10 3.61 -23.56
CA GLU A 224 8.97 3.65 -25.02
C GLU A 224 10.16 3.01 -25.74
N LEU A 225 11.39 3.31 -25.30
CA LEU A 225 12.61 2.68 -25.88
C LEU A 225 12.65 1.17 -25.63
N LYS A 226 12.20 0.70 -24.48
CA LYS A 226 12.08 -0.74 -24.19
C LYS A 226 11.01 -1.38 -25.05
N ASP A 227 9.83 -0.73 -25.17
CA ASP A 227 8.72 -1.23 -25.97
C ASP A 227 9.09 -1.30 -27.45
N GLN A 228 9.78 -0.27 -27.99
CA GLN A 228 10.32 -0.31 -29.35
C GLN A 228 11.31 -1.47 -29.53
N LYS A 229 12.20 -1.69 -28.56
CA LYS A 229 13.16 -2.79 -28.62
C LYS A 229 12.47 -4.15 -28.53
N ILE A 230 11.43 -4.27 -27.68
CA ILE A 230 10.61 -5.48 -27.59
C ILE A 230 9.88 -5.75 -28.90
N ILE A 231 9.25 -4.72 -29.49
CA ILE A 231 8.55 -4.81 -30.78
C ILE A 231 9.54 -5.22 -31.88
N GLN A 232 10.72 -4.60 -31.94
CA GLN A 232 11.74 -4.96 -32.91
C GLN A 232 12.23 -6.40 -32.70
N THR A 233 12.49 -6.82 -31.46
CA THR A 233 12.90 -8.19 -31.13
C THR A 233 11.78 -9.19 -31.47
N LEU A 234 10.51 -8.83 -31.21
CA LEU A 234 9.35 -9.65 -31.58
C LEU A 234 9.22 -9.76 -33.11
N GLN A 235 9.40 -8.66 -33.86
CA GLN A 235 9.39 -8.68 -35.32
C GLN A 235 10.54 -9.52 -35.90
N GLU A 236 11.73 -9.46 -35.30
CA GLU A 236 12.90 -10.27 -35.74
C GLU A 236 12.74 -11.74 -35.34
N THR A 237 12.23 -12.02 -34.13
CA THR A 237 12.10 -13.39 -33.59
C THR A 237 10.82 -14.09 -34.10
N PHE A 238 9.73 -13.35 -34.22
CA PHE A 238 8.43 -13.83 -34.72
C PHE A 238 8.17 -13.30 -36.12
N SER A 239 9.21 -13.38 -37.00
CA SER A 239 8.93 -13.17 -38.42
C SER A 239 7.79 -14.11 -38.82
N LEU A 240 6.88 -13.61 -39.65
CA LEU A 240 5.70 -14.38 -40.12
C LEU A 240 6.11 -15.75 -40.63
N ASP A 241 7.30 -15.86 -41.21
CA ASP A 241 7.90 -17.10 -41.70
C ASP A 241 8.26 -18.07 -40.56
N PHE A 242 8.80 -17.60 -39.44
CA PHE A 242 9.14 -18.47 -38.30
C PHE A 242 7.87 -19.09 -37.67
N ILE A 243 6.83 -18.26 -37.47
CA ILE A 243 5.56 -18.76 -36.93
C ILE A 243 4.92 -19.75 -37.90
N LYS A 244 4.99 -19.48 -39.20
CA LYS A 244 4.47 -20.35 -40.25
C LYS A 244 5.22 -21.69 -40.33
N ASP A 245 6.55 -21.64 -40.20
CA ASP A 245 7.38 -22.84 -40.20
C ASP A 245 7.20 -23.68 -38.93
N LEU A 246 7.15 -23.04 -37.78
CA LEU A 246 6.89 -23.71 -36.51
C LEU A 246 5.51 -24.38 -36.52
N ASN A 247 4.48 -23.65 -36.97
CA ASN A 247 3.14 -24.16 -37.09
C ASN A 247 3.07 -25.36 -38.10
N ASN A 248 3.67 -25.20 -39.25
CA ASN A 248 3.72 -26.27 -40.24
C ASN A 248 4.48 -27.51 -39.76
N GLN A 249 5.50 -27.32 -38.92
CA GLN A 249 6.25 -28.44 -38.33
C GLN A 249 5.44 -29.17 -37.27
N TYR A 250 4.78 -28.41 -36.36
CA TYR A 250 3.90 -28.99 -35.34
C TYR A 250 2.70 -29.71 -35.96
N ILE A 251 2.03 -29.10 -36.93
CA ILE A 251 0.89 -29.72 -37.63
C ILE A 251 1.32 -30.99 -38.34
N ARG A 252 2.48 -30.98 -39.02
CA ARG A 252 2.99 -32.19 -39.71
C ARG A 252 3.32 -33.29 -38.69
N ASN A 253 4.04 -32.98 -37.62
CA ASN A 253 4.38 -33.98 -36.59
C ASN A 253 3.09 -34.59 -35.95
N PHE A 254 2.14 -33.73 -35.63
CA PHE A 254 0.90 -34.17 -35.01
C PHE A 254 0.06 -34.99 -36.00
N LYS A 255 -0.01 -34.59 -37.27
CA LYS A 255 -0.67 -35.36 -38.33
C LYS A 255 -0.03 -36.74 -38.48
N THR A 256 1.31 -36.83 -38.48
CA THR A 256 2.03 -38.12 -38.52
C THR A 256 1.67 -39.01 -37.34
N ILE A 257 1.61 -38.46 -36.11
CA ILE A 257 1.20 -39.23 -34.90
C ILE A 257 -0.23 -39.74 -35.04
N ILE A 258 -1.13 -38.91 -35.57
CA ILE A 258 -2.55 -39.32 -35.79
C ILE A 258 -2.64 -40.37 -36.89
N ASP A 259 -1.94 -40.20 -38.00
CA ASP A 259 -1.94 -41.18 -39.12
C ASP A 259 -1.36 -42.52 -38.61
N ASP A 260 -0.27 -42.53 -37.85
CA ASP A 260 0.28 -43.76 -37.27
C ASP A 260 -0.66 -44.40 -36.25
N THR A 261 -1.36 -43.61 -35.47
CA THR A 261 -2.36 -44.08 -34.50
C THR A 261 -3.55 -44.66 -35.23
N THR A 262 -4.06 -43.97 -36.25
CA THR A 262 -5.19 -44.45 -37.11
C THR A 262 -4.81 -45.74 -37.81
N ASN A 263 -3.64 -45.83 -38.42
CA ASN A 263 -3.13 -47.05 -39.06
C ASN A 263 -3.02 -48.21 -38.05
N SER A 264 -2.59 -47.94 -36.84
CA SER A 264 -2.52 -48.93 -35.76
C SER A 264 -3.89 -49.43 -35.36
N PHE A 265 -4.87 -48.54 -35.24
CA PHE A 265 -6.26 -48.92 -34.97
C PHE A 265 -6.90 -49.67 -36.11
N GLU A 266 -6.65 -49.29 -37.37
CA GLU A 266 -7.15 -50.01 -38.55
C GLU A 266 -6.63 -51.45 -38.60
N ARG A 267 -5.32 -51.64 -38.28
CA ARG A 267 -4.72 -52.98 -38.15
C ARG A 267 -5.37 -53.79 -37.03
N ILE A 268 -5.64 -53.18 -35.88
CA ILE A 268 -6.33 -53.85 -34.76
C ILE A 268 -7.74 -54.23 -35.15
N THR A 269 -8.48 -53.34 -35.80
CA THR A 269 -9.85 -53.59 -36.29
C THR A 269 -9.88 -54.74 -37.31
N THR A 270 -8.96 -54.70 -38.28
CA THR A 270 -8.84 -55.78 -39.28
C THR A 270 -8.52 -57.12 -38.63
N HIS A 271 -7.67 -57.14 -37.63
CA HIS A 271 -7.34 -58.32 -36.88
C HIS A 271 -8.53 -58.84 -36.05
N MET A 272 -9.28 -57.95 -35.40
CA MET A 272 -10.52 -58.27 -34.68
C MET A 272 -11.62 -58.81 -35.61
N GLU A 273 -11.78 -58.25 -36.80
CA GLU A 273 -12.69 -58.78 -37.81
C GLU A 273 -12.30 -60.18 -38.26
N SER A 274 -10.99 -60.44 -38.43
CA SER A 274 -10.49 -61.76 -38.75
C SER A 274 -10.81 -62.77 -37.65
N VAL A 275 -10.51 -62.38 -36.38
CA VAL A 275 -10.81 -63.20 -35.20
C VAL A 275 -12.33 -63.43 -35.08
N SER A 276 -13.15 -62.40 -35.31
CA SER A 276 -14.61 -62.48 -35.31
C SER A 276 -15.13 -63.47 -36.36
N ARG A 277 -14.52 -63.44 -37.56
CA ARG A 277 -14.87 -64.41 -38.67
C ARG A 277 -14.49 -65.85 -38.29
N ASP A 278 -13.32 -66.07 -37.71
CA ASP A 278 -12.87 -67.38 -37.30
C ASP A 278 -13.68 -67.91 -36.11
N LEU A 279 -14.10 -67.04 -35.18
CA LEU A 279 -15.05 -67.36 -34.14
C LEU A 279 -16.46 -67.77 -34.71
N ARG A 280 -16.98 -67.04 -35.71
CA ARG A 280 -18.22 -67.40 -36.34
C ARG A 280 -18.13 -68.79 -36.98
N LYS A 281 -17.05 -69.11 -37.72
CA LYS A 281 -16.77 -70.44 -38.28
C LYS A 281 -16.67 -71.54 -37.22
N THR A 282 -16.07 -71.16 -36.04
CA THR A 282 -15.97 -72.08 -34.93
C THR A 282 -17.35 -72.38 -34.32
N ILE A 283 -18.22 -71.35 -34.19
CA ILE A 283 -19.59 -71.57 -33.74
C ILE A 283 -20.34 -72.47 -34.68
N GLU A 284 -20.24 -72.26 -36.03
CA GLU A 284 -20.89 -73.05 -37.04
C GLU A 284 -20.49 -74.51 -36.94
N LYS A 285 -19.17 -74.80 -36.69
CA LYS A 285 -18.66 -76.16 -36.46
C LYS A 285 -19.10 -76.78 -35.12
N ILE A 286 -19.35 -75.94 -34.11
CA ILE A 286 -19.88 -76.41 -32.82
C ILE A 286 -21.37 -76.73 -32.92
N ASP A 287 -22.16 -75.95 -33.68
CA ASP A 287 -23.58 -76.19 -33.90
C ASP A 287 -23.84 -77.49 -34.71
N GLU A 288 -22.84 -77.87 -35.52
CA GLU A 288 -22.87 -79.19 -36.23
C GLU A 288 -22.57 -80.39 -35.33
N ARG A 289 -21.90 -80.24 -34.21
CA ARG A 289 -21.61 -81.30 -33.23
C ARG A 289 -22.54 -81.25 -32.03
N LYS A 290 -23.61 -81.96 -32.07
CA LYS A 290 -24.67 -82.01 -31.05
C LYS A 290 -24.29 -82.60 -29.68
N GLU A 291 -23.20 -82.21 -29.05
CA GLU A 291 -22.86 -82.73 -27.72
C GLU A 291 -22.47 -81.59 -26.78
N SER A 292 -23.37 -81.23 -25.84
CA SER A 292 -23.25 -80.26 -24.75
C SER A 292 -24.01 -78.92 -24.96
N VAL A 293 -25.35 -79.00 -24.90
CA VAL A 293 -26.27 -77.89 -25.27
C VAL A 293 -26.13 -76.64 -24.41
N GLU A 294 -25.75 -76.74 -23.16
CA GLU A 294 -25.75 -75.58 -22.22
C GLU A 294 -24.45 -74.77 -22.24
N ALA A 295 -23.31 -75.42 -22.32
CA ALA A 295 -21.97 -74.73 -22.38
C ALA A 295 -21.80 -74.06 -23.76
N VAL A 296 -22.33 -74.66 -24.83
CA VAL A 296 -22.34 -74.15 -26.22
C VAL A 296 -23.22 -72.91 -26.34
N ALA A 297 -24.36 -72.87 -25.63
CA ALA A 297 -25.26 -71.71 -25.66
C ALA A 297 -24.62 -70.46 -24.99
N THR A 298 -23.91 -70.66 -23.90
CA THR A 298 -23.17 -69.58 -23.19
C THR A 298 -22.03 -69.05 -24.07
N VAL A 299 -21.17 -69.89 -24.61
CA VAL A 299 -20.09 -69.52 -25.52
C VAL A 299 -20.58 -68.76 -26.74
N LYS A 300 -21.71 -69.25 -27.36
CA LYS A 300 -22.35 -68.59 -28.49
C LYS A 300 -22.88 -67.22 -28.16
N GLN A 301 -23.39 -67.00 -26.95
CA GLN A 301 -23.83 -65.66 -26.46
C GLN A 301 -22.63 -64.75 -26.22
N ASP A 302 -21.58 -65.22 -25.59
CA ASP A 302 -20.40 -64.44 -25.33
C ASP A 302 -19.70 -63.97 -26.62
N ILE A 303 -19.66 -64.88 -27.65
CA ILE A 303 -19.10 -64.50 -28.94
C ILE A 303 -19.98 -63.49 -29.67
N ARG A 304 -21.33 -63.56 -29.57
CA ARG A 304 -22.20 -62.52 -30.10
C ARG A 304 -21.96 -61.19 -29.47
N ASN A 305 -21.88 -61.16 -28.14
CA ASN A 305 -21.57 -59.94 -27.38
C ASN A 305 -20.20 -59.36 -27.79
N PHE A 306 -19.20 -60.21 -28.03
CA PHE A 306 -17.89 -59.82 -28.52
C PHE A 306 -17.95 -59.20 -29.91
N ILE A 307 -18.70 -59.82 -30.85
CA ILE A 307 -18.89 -59.30 -32.21
C ILE A 307 -19.59 -57.95 -32.19
N GLU A 308 -20.65 -57.79 -31.38
CA GLU A 308 -21.34 -56.51 -31.18
C GLU A 308 -20.37 -55.45 -30.60
N GLY A 309 -19.52 -55.82 -29.63
CA GLY A 309 -18.49 -54.95 -29.09
C GLY A 309 -17.49 -54.49 -30.15
N VAL A 310 -17.09 -55.36 -31.10
CA VAL A 310 -16.20 -55.01 -32.22
C VAL A 310 -16.85 -54.02 -33.18
N ASP A 311 -18.13 -54.22 -33.51
CA ASP A 311 -18.89 -53.31 -34.37
C ASP A 311 -19.08 -51.93 -33.74
N HIS A 312 -19.31 -51.89 -32.42
CA HIS A 312 -19.35 -50.64 -31.66
C HIS A 312 -17.99 -49.92 -31.61
N LEU A 313 -16.89 -50.70 -31.47
CA LEU A 313 -15.52 -50.11 -31.48
C LEU A 313 -15.22 -49.50 -32.85
N ASN A 314 -15.55 -50.20 -33.94
CA ASN A 314 -15.32 -49.69 -35.29
C ASN A 314 -16.09 -48.41 -35.57
N SER A 315 -17.37 -48.34 -35.18
CA SER A 315 -18.19 -47.13 -35.27
C SER A 315 -17.68 -46.00 -34.38
N GLY A 316 -17.07 -46.33 -33.25
CA GLY A 316 -16.40 -45.37 -32.34
C GLY A 316 -15.16 -44.78 -32.98
N LEU A 317 -14.32 -45.58 -33.62
CA LEU A 317 -13.11 -45.17 -34.33
C LEU A 317 -13.38 -44.29 -35.54
N GLU A 318 -14.43 -44.58 -36.33
CA GLU A 318 -14.85 -43.71 -37.42
C GLU A 318 -15.25 -42.32 -36.92
N ARG A 319 -16.05 -42.26 -35.83
CA ARG A 319 -16.43 -40.98 -35.20
C ARG A 319 -15.24 -40.22 -34.62
N PHE A 320 -14.28 -40.93 -33.99
CA PHE A 320 -13.06 -40.35 -33.47
C PHE A 320 -12.23 -39.74 -34.62
N ASN A 321 -12.03 -40.47 -35.71
CA ASN A 321 -11.26 -40.00 -36.86
C ASN A 321 -11.89 -38.74 -37.46
N GLY A 322 -13.22 -38.74 -37.68
CA GLY A 322 -13.95 -37.56 -38.14
C GLY A 322 -13.88 -36.36 -37.19
N SER A 323 -13.89 -36.60 -35.86
CA SER A 323 -13.74 -35.55 -34.85
C SER A 323 -12.33 -34.96 -34.84
N VAL A 324 -11.31 -35.78 -35.01
CA VAL A 324 -9.91 -35.38 -35.12
C VAL A 324 -9.69 -34.50 -36.34
N ASP A 325 -10.16 -34.90 -37.51
CA ASP A 325 -10.02 -34.13 -38.75
C ASP A 325 -10.74 -32.77 -38.68
N HIS A 326 -11.96 -32.77 -38.10
CA HIS A 326 -12.68 -31.50 -37.82
C HIS A 326 -11.92 -30.58 -36.85
N THR A 327 -11.34 -31.15 -35.78
CA THR A 327 -10.58 -30.37 -34.79
C THR A 327 -9.33 -29.76 -35.42
N PHE A 328 -8.63 -30.50 -36.28
CA PHE A 328 -7.47 -29.97 -37.00
C PHE A 328 -7.84 -28.84 -37.97
N THR A 329 -8.89 -29.01 -38.74
CA THR A 329 -9.37 -27.94 -39.62
C THR A 329 -9.74 -26.68 -38.86
N LYS A 330 -10.34 -26.83 -37.67
CA LYS A 330 -10.69 -25.71 -36.81
C LYS A 330 -9.44 -25.02 -36.20
N ILE A 331 -8.46 -25.80 -35.74
CA ILE A 331 -7.19 -25.28 -35.20
C ILE A 331 -6.43 -24.49 -36.29
N ASP A 332 -6.36 -25.04 -37.51
CA ASP A 332 -5.69 -24.38 -38.62
C ASP A 332 -6.34 -23.04 -38.98
N THR A 333 -7.67 -23.01 -38.99
CA THR A 333 -8.47 -21.79 -39.25
C THR A 333 -8.33 -20.77 -38.16
N GLU A 334 -8.40 -21.18 -36.88
CA GLU A 334 -8.25 -20.27 -35.72
C GLU A 334 -6.81 -19.71 -35.62
N LEU A 335 -5.81 -20.54 -35.91
CA LEU A 335 -4.41 -20.12 -35.90
C LEU A 335 -4.09 -19.15 -37.02
N ALA A 336 -4.61 -19.38 -38.25
CA ALA A 336 -4.51 -18.44 -39.37
C ALA A 336 -5.12 -17.08 -39.00
N SER A 337 -6.32 -17.09 -38.38
CA SER A 337 -7.00 -15.89 -37.90
C SER A 337 -6.22 -15.16 -36.78
N ALA A 338 -5.59 -15.92 -35.89
CA ALA A 338 -4.76 -15.33 -34.80
C ALA A 338 -3.48 -14.66 -35.37
N VAL A 339 -2.84 -15.29 -36.36
CA VAL A 339 -1.65 -14.71 -37.04
C VAL A 339 -2.02 -13.44 -37.80
N ASP A 340 -3.16 -13.42 -38.52
CA ASP A 340 -3.66 -12.21 -39.18
C ASP A 340 -3.93 -11.05 -38.18
N LYS A 341 -4.59 -11.36 -37.05
CA LYS A 341 -4.84 -10.35 -35.99
C LYS A 341 -3.54 -9.82 -35.36
N LEU A 342 -2.56 -10.69 -35.16
CA LEU A 342 -1.25 -10.26 -34.65
C LEU A 342 -0.53 -9.37 -35.67
N GLY A 343 -0.65 -9.66 -36.95
CA GLY A 343 -0.14 -8.81 -38.04
C GLY A 343 -0.82 -7.44 -38.07
N GLU A 344 -2.14 -7.39 -37.92
CA GLU A 344 -2.92 -6.17 -37.87
C GLU A 344 -2.56 -5.33 -36.62
N MET A 345 -2.46 -5.96 -35.44
CA MET A 345 -2.00 -5.28 -34.21
C MET A 345 -0.57 -4.72 -34.35
N ALA A 346 0.35 -5.47 -34.94
CA ALA A 346 1.70 -4.98 -35.18
C ALA A 346 1.69 -3.78 -36.13
N GLY A 347 0.85 -3.77 -37.15
CA GLY A 347 0.64 -2.61 -38.03
C GLY A 347 0.15 -1.38 -37.29
N ILE A 348 -0.90 -1.53 -36.44
CA ILE A 348 -1.46 -0.44 -35.64
C ILE A 348 -0.40 0.14 -34.68
N ILE A 349 0.39 -0.70 -34.02
CA ILE A 349 1.45 -0.26 -33.10
C ILE A 349 2.53 0.54 -33.83
N VAL A 350 2.93 0.12 -35.03
CA VAL A 350 3.89 0.84 -35.88
C VAL A 350 3.33 2.19 -36.31
N GLU A 351 2.09 2.26 -36.69
CA GLU A 351 1.41 3.50 -37.10
C GLU A 351 1.24 4.48 -35.95
N GLN A 352 0.84 4.00 -34.76
CA GLN A 352 0.78 4.82 -33.53
C GLN A 352 2.15 5.36 -33.13
N ASN A 353 3.21 4.55 -33.21
CA ASN A 353 4.56 5.00 -32.93
C ASN A 353 5.05 6.08 -33.93
N HIS A 354 4.71 5.94 -35.20
CA HIS A 354 5.02 6.95 -36.22
C HIS A 354 4.29 8.27 -35.97
N ALA A 355 3.00 8.22 -35.61
CA ALA A 355 2.20 9.40 -35.28
C ALA A 355 2.72 10.11 -34.01
N MET A 356 3.16 9.35 -33.01
CA MET A 356 3.74 9.89 -31.78
C MET A 356 5.11 10.55 -32.01
N GLN A 357 5.94 9.95 -32.87
CA GLN A 357 7.23 10.53 -33.27
C GLN A 357 7.05 11.86 -34.04
N GLN A 358 6.05 11.95 -34.90
CA GLN A 358 5.70 13.20 -35.59
C GLN A 358 5.27 14.29 -34.63
N GLN A 359 4.39 14.00 -33.67
CA GLN A 359 3.97 14.98 -32.64
C GLN A 359 5.13 15.44 -31.75
N LEU A 360 6.08 14.55 -31.42
CA LEU A 360 7.26 14.92 -30.65
C LEU A 360 8.26 15.77 -31.46
N SER A 361 8.34 15.60 -32.78
CA SER A 361 9.17 16.45 -33.64
C SER A 361 8.58 17.85 -33.83
N GLU A 362 7.27 17.97 -33.97
CA GLU A 362 6.57 19.26 -34.06
C GLU A 362 6.63 20.09 -32.76
N HIS A 363 6.63 19.41 -31.60
CA HIS A 363 6.79 20.08 -30.29
C HIS A 363 8.24 20.50 -29.97
N LYS A 364 9.21 20.07 -30.78
CA LYS A 364 10.63 20.41 -30.63
C LYS A 364 11.03 21.64 -31.46
N GLU A 365 10.19 22.01 -32.44
CA GLU A 365 10.41 23.16 -33.31
C GLU A 365 9.58 24.40 -32.90
N SER A 366 8.65 24.28 -31.95
CA SER A 366 7.90 25.38 -31.33
C SER A 366 8.50 25.72 -29.94
#